data_c7866f96f42f8f3ebdfb560f0a7a2494
#
_entry.id   c7866f96f42f8f3ebdfb560f0a7a2494
#
_cell.length_a   1.000
_cell.length_b   1.000
_cell.length_c   1.000
_cell.angle_alpha   90.00
_cell.angle_beta   90.00
_cell.angle_gamma   90.00
#
_symmetry.space_group_name_H-M   'P 1'
#
loop_
_entity.id
_entity.type
_entity.pdbx_description
1 polymer ?
#
loop_
_entity_poly.entity_id
_entity_poly.type
_entity_poly.pdbx_seq_one_letter_code
_entity_poly.pdbx_strand_id
1 'polypeptide(L)' 'MDKVSNCCGALPIGETYDDLGFCSNCRDHAVFESEEDNDSI' A
#
# COMPACT_ATOMS: atom_id res chain seq x y z
N MET A 1 -1.33 -0.63 11.54
CA MET A 1 -0.60 -0.09 10.70
C MET A 1 -1.20 -0.08 9.41
N ASP A 2 -1.26 0.96 8.72
CA ASP A 2 -1.87 1.05 7.44
C ASP A 2 -0.94 0.63 6.37
N LYS A 3 -1.42 -0.05 5.39
CA LYS A 3 -0.59 -0.43 4.29
C LYS A 3 -0.76 0.58 3.18
N VAL A 4 0.29 0.83 2.46
CA VAL A 4 0.27 1.81 1.38
C VAL A 4 0.84 1.17 0.13
N SER A 5 0.53 1.75 -1.02
CA SER A 5 0.96 1.16 -2.27
C SER A 5 2.46 1.35 -2.45
N ASN A 6 3.07 0.44 -3.12
CA ASN A 6 4.50 0.54 -3.32
C ASN A 6 4.80 1.41 -4.52
N CYS A 7 3.81 1.98 -5.17
CA CYS A 7 4.07 2.86 -6.29
C CYS A 7 3.94 4.31 -5.86
N CYS A 8 2.94 4.66 -5.14
CA CYS A 8 2.78 6.03 -4.74
C CYS A 8 2.75 6.21 -3.23
N GLY A 9 2.70 5.18 -2.51
CA GLY A 9 2.65 5.30 -1.05
C GLY A 9 1.29 5.76 -0.60
N ALA A 10 0.23 5.42 -1.33
CA ALA A 10 -1.09 5.88 -0.99
C ALA A 10 -1.92 4.73 -0.45
N LEU A 11 -2.99 5.06 0.22
CA LEU A 11 -3.83 4.02 0.77
C LEU A 11 -4.62 3.35 -0.33
N PRO A 12 -5.05 2.13 -0.12
CA PRO A 12 -5.77 1.44 -1.17
C PRO A 12 -7.22 1.89 -1.25
N ILE A 13 -7.82 1.71 -2.39
CA ILE A 13 -9.19 2.04 -2.57
C ILE A 13 -9.95 0.78 -2.28
N GLY A 14 -10.83 0.79 -1.34
CA GLY A 14 -11.60 -0.39 -1.01
C GLY A 14 -10.78 -1.39 -0.23
N GLU A 15 -10.93 -2.64 -0.51
CA GLU A 15 -10.23 -3.64 0.23
C GLU A 15 -9.10 -4.22 -0.51
N THR A 16 -8.10 -4.68 0.15
CA THR A 16 -7.00 -5.33 -0.53
C THR A 16 -7.11 -6.82 -0.30
N TYR A 17 -6.57 -7.62 -1.20
CA TYR A 17 -6.63 -9.03 -1.07
C TYR A 17 -5.24 -9.52 -1.18
N ASP A 18 -4.73 -10.10 -0.14
CA ASP A 18 -3.38 -10.68 -0.21
C ASP A 18 -2.42 -9.60 -0.55
N ASP A 19 -2.56 -8.42 0.01
CA ASP A 19 -1.64 -7.32 -0.23
C ASP A 19 -1.80 -6.75 -1.63
N LEU A 20 -2.75 -7.16 -2.38
CA LEU A 20 -2.95 -6.60 -3.69
C LEU A 20 -4.19 -5.73 -3.66
N GLY A 21 -4.15 -4.63 -4.31
CA GLY A 21 -5.29 -3.74 -4.34
C GLY A 21 -5.10 -2.64 -5.35
N PHE A 22 -5.99 -1.65 -5.32
CA PHE A 22 -5.88 -0.56 -6.24
C PHE A 22 -5.37 0.67 -5.54
N CYS A 23 -4.38 1.29 -6.08
CA CYS A 23 -3.79 2.47 -5.52
C CYS A 23 -4.76 3.63 -5.70
N SER A 24 -5.00 4.41 -4.67
CA SER A 24 -5.94 5.49 -4.77
C SER A 24 -5.35 6.68 -5.48
N ASN A 25 -4.07 6.69 -5.68
CA ASN A 25 -3.44 7.81 -6.33
C ASN A 25 -3.36 7.58 -7.82
N CYS A 26 -2.82 6.51 -8.25
CA CYS A 26 -2.70 6.25 -9.68
C CYS A 26 -3.84 5.36 -10.17
N ARG A 27 -4.64 4.83 -9.28
CA ARG A 27 -5.72 4.01 -9.68
C ARG A 27 -5.33 2.82 -10.48
N ASP A 28 -4.32 2.19 -10.09
CA ASP A 28 -3.83 1.04 -10.80
C ASP A 28 -3.53 -0.03 -9.80
N HIS A 29 -3.33 -1.22 -10.22
CA HIS A 29 -3.02 -2.31 -9.31
C HIS A 29 -1.68 -2.06 -8.66
N ALA A 30 -1.58 -2.32 -7.42
CA ALA A 30 -0.33 -2.14 -6.71
C ALA A 30 -0.25 -3.10 -5.56
N VAL A 31 0.94 -3.32 -5.09
CA VAL A 31 1.15 -4.18 -3.94
C VAL A 31 1.21 -3.27 -2.74
N PHE A 32 0.48 -3.59 -1.70
CA PHE A 32 0.44 -2.73 -0.52
C PHE A 32 1.26 -3.35 0.60
N GLU A 33 2.15 -2.55 1.17
CA GLU A 33 3.00 -3.05 2.23
C GLU A 33 2.86 -2.18 3.44
N SER A 34 3.16 -2.70 4.59
CA SER A 34 3.05 -1.91 5.76
C SER A 34 4.09 -0.86 5.76
N GLU A 35 3.75 0.34 6.11
CA GLU A 35 4.73 1.35 6.04
C GLU A 35 5.42 1.31 7.30
N GLU A 36 6.31 0.43 7.60
CA GLU A 36 6.94 0.35 8.77
C GLU A 36 8.22 0.91 8.76
N ASP A 37 8.57 1.82 9.40
CA ASP A 37 9.81 2.44 9.33
C ASP A 37 10.75 1.65 9.96
N ASN A 38 11.36 0.82 9.51
CA ASN A 38 12.22 0.01 10.05
C ASN A 38 13.39 0.54 10.58
N ASP A 39 13.53 1.04 11.47
CA ASP A 39 14.63 1.60 11.93
C ASP A 39 15.41 0.77 12.57
N SER A 40 15.76 -0.10 12.36
CA SER A 40 16.52 -0.97 12.89
C SER A 40 17.37 -0.59 13.82
N ILE A 41 17.70 -0.15 14.28
CA ILE A 41 18.59 0.14 15.18
C ILE A 41 19.20 0.05 15.44
#